data_41b5fa96e8a2899ba9b1df99113e1668
#
_entry.id   41b5fa96e8a2899ba9b1df99113e1668
#
_cell.length_a   1.000
_cell.length_b   1.000
_cell.length_c   1.000
_cell.angle_alpha   90.00
_cell.angle_beta   90.00
_cell.angle_gamma   90.00
#
_symmetry.space_group_name_H-M   'P 1'
#
loop_
_entity.id
_entity.type
_entity.pdbx_description
1 polymer ?
#
loop_
_entity_poly.entity_id
_entity_poly.type
_entity_poly.pdbx_seq_one_letter_code
_entity_poly.pdbx_strand_id
1 'polypeptide(L)'
;MGERMNWINRYIDEPLLQGAATVMKLWHGHTGQRPDLLEPVWNLLSIAFLLIAAMQCLGGEALWLSEAALVMLALPSVLKLYKASAASADYDFKDYKALRAAALQKRENEWALRLAVLVGALVLPLAKPVDDVTSAYFMLGACLWFSLTAPARFYLNAAEPPAPDEGDRLVRPALGSAA
;
A
#
# COMPACT_ATOMS: atom_id res chain seq x y z
N MET A 1 -27.70 -11.24 11.13
CA MET A 1 -26.62 -10.22 10.97
C MET A 1 -25.68 -10.53 9.79
N GLY A 2 -25.64 -11.78 9.30
CA GLY A 2 -24.73 -12.23 8.23
C GLY A 2 -25.01 -11.67 6.81
N GLU A 3 -26.25 -11.46 6.41
CA GLU A 3 -26.56 -11.06 5.03
C GLU A 3 -26.13 -9.61 4.68
N ARG A 4 -26.21 -8.68 5.63
CA ARG A 4 -25.80 -7.28 5.38
C ARG A 4 -24.27 -7.13 5.24
N MET A 5 -23.49 -7.98 5.89
CA MET A 5 -22.03 -7.97 5.76
C MET A 5 -21.56 -8.59 4.45
N ASN A 6 -22.31 -9.54 3.88
CA ASN A 6 -22.00 -10.13 2.57
C ASN A 6 -22.04 -9.11 1.43
N TRP A 7 -22.89 -8.08 1.51
CA TRP A 7 -22.97 -7.04 0.48
C TRP A 7 -21.68 -6.18 0.45
N ILE A 8 -21.23 -5.70 1.62
CA ILE A 8 -20.01 -4.88 1.73
C ILE A 8 -18.79 -5.67 1.23
N ASN A 9 -18.65 -6.91 1.66
CA ASN A 9 -17.55 -7.77 1.24
C ASN A 9 -17.57 -7.98 -0.29
N ARG A 10 -18.75 -8.26 -0.87
CA ARG A 10 -18.88 -8.58 -2.30
C ARG A 10 -18.67 -7.37 -3.22
N TYR A 11 -19.16 -6.17 -2.82
CA TYR A 11 -19.19 -5.00 -3.70
C TYR A 11 -18.08 -3.98 -3.42
N ILE A 12 -17.45 -4.04 -2.26
CA ILE A 12 -16.40 -3.09 -1.88
C ILE A 12 -15.07 -3.82 -1.61
N ASP A 13 -15.03 -4.71 -0.63
CA ASP A 13 -13.76 -5.33 -0.18
C ASP A 13 -13.17 -6.27 -1.26
N GLU A 14 -13.97 -7.12 -1.86
CA GLU A 14 -13.53 -8.09 -2.87
C GLU A 14 -12.99 -7.44 -4.16
N PRO A 15 -13.66 -6.45 -4.78
CA PRO A 15 -13.10 -5.76 -5.95
C PRO A 15 -11.79 -5.02 -5.64
N LEU A 16 -11.65 -4.43 -4.46
CA LEU A 16 -10.42 -3.75 -4.06
C LEU A 16 -9.27 -4.74 -3.82
N LEU A 17 -9.54 -5.91 -3.22
CA LEU A 17 -8.56 -6.98 -3.09
C LEU A 17 -8.12 -7.54 -4.44
N GLN A 18 -9.04 -7.74 -5.38
CA GLN A 18 -8.72 -8.18 -6.74
C GLN A 18 -7.90 -7.13 -7.50
N GLY A 19 -8.24 -5.84 -7.34
CA GLY A 19 -7.45 -4.74 -7.88
C GLY A 19 -6.03 -4.74 -7.34
N ALA A 20 -5.86 -4.88 -6.03
CA ALA A 20 -4.55 -4.95 -5.39
C ALA A 20 -3.74 -6.18 -5.85
N ALA A 21 -4.37 -7.35 -5.98
CA ALA A 21 -3.74 -8.55 -6.52
C ALA A 21 -3.27 -8.36 -7.97
N THR A 22 -4.07 -7.68 -8.81
CA THR A 22 -3.71 -7.34 -10.19
C THR A 22 -2.48 -6.42 -10.23
N VAL A 23 -2.43 -5.40 -9.38
CA VAL A 23 -1.29 -4.49 -9.29
C VAL A 23 -0.03 -5.23 -8.83
N MET A 24 -0.13 -6.13 -7.84
CA MET A 24 0.99 -6.98 -7.41
C MET A 24 1.49 -7.89 -8.53
N LYS A 25 0.58 -8.46 -9.34
CA LYS A 25 0.93 -9.28 -10.50
C LYS A 25 1.68 -8.47 -11.57
N LEU A 26 1.19 -7.27 -11.88
CA LEU A 26 1.86 -6.35 -12.81
C LEU A 26 3.24 -5.94 -12.30
N TRP A 27 3.35 -5.60 -11.02
CA TRP A 27 4.63 -5.28 -10.38
C TRP A 27 5.62 -6.43 -10.53
N HIS A 28 5.23 -7.63 -10.12
CA HIS A 28 6.09 -8.83 -10.21
C HIS A 28 6.49 -9.11 -11.65
N GLY A 29 5.52 -9.07 -12.59
CA GLY A 29 5.77 -9.32 -14.00
C GLY A 29 6.71 -8.32 -14.68
N HIS A 30 6.72 -7.06 -14.26
CA HIS A 30 7.58 -6.03 -14.86
C HIS A 30 8.95 -5.92 -14.19
N THR A 31 9.03 -6.14 -12.90
CA THR A 31 10.25 -5.91 -12.11
C THR A 31 11.02 -7.20 -11.81
N GLY A 32 10.37 -8.37 -11.88
CA GLY A 32 10.89 -9.63 -11.39
C GLY A 32 11.07 -9.68 -9.86
N GLN A 33 10.69 -8.61 -9.16
CA GLN A 33 10.84 -8.52 -7.71
C GLN A 33 9.73 -9.28 -6.98
N ARG A 34 10.00 -9.67 -5.74
CA ARG A 34 9.01 -10.34 -4.88
C ARG A 34 7.75 -9.48 -4.73
N PRO A 35 6.54 -10.07 -4.84
CA PRO A 35 5.28 -9.31 -4.78
C PRO A 35 5.07 -8.59 -3.44
N ASP A 36 5.57 -9.15 -2.32
CA ASP A 36 5.44 -8.61 -0.98
C ASP A 36 6.25 -7.32 -0.73
N LEU A 37 7.17 -6.98 -1.66
CA LEU A 37 7.94 -5.73 -1.61
C LEU A 37 7.16 -4.52 -2.13
N LEU A 38 6.09 -4.72 -2.87
CA LEU A 38 5.29 -3.62 -3.41
C LEU A 38 4.69 -2.76 -2.28
N GLU A 39 4.17 -3.36 -1.22
CA GLU A 39 3.58 -2.63 -0.09
C GLU A 39 4.59 -1.69 0.61
N PRO A 40 5.77 -2.15 1.05
CA PRO A 40 6.73 -1.25 1.68
C PRO A 40 7.28 -0.19 0.72
N VAL A 41 7.47 -0.51 -0.56
CA VAL A 41 7.86 0.48 -1.59
C VAL A 41 6.77 1.54 -1.74
N TRP A 42 5.51 1.15 -1.86
CA TRP A 42 4.37 2.06 -1.93
C TRP A 42 4.30 2.99 -0.72
N ASN A 43 4.46 2.42 0.49
CA ASN A 43 4.46 3.20 1.72
C ASN A 43 5.59 4.22 1.76
N LEU A 44 6.82 3.82 1.39
CA LEU A 44 7.97 4.74 1.37
C LEU A 44 7.82 5.85 0.35
N LEU A 45 7.33 5.56 -0.85
CA LEU A 45 7.04 6.58 -1.86
C LEU A 45 5.99 7.58 -1.37
N SER A 46 4.94 7.07 -0.71
CA SER A 46 3.89 7.92 -0.14
C SER A 46 4.41 8.84 0.95
N ILE A 47 5.26 8.31 1.84
CA ILE A 47 5.88 9.09 2.92
C ILE A 47 6.90 10.09 2.36
N ALA A 48 7.72 9.70 1.40
CA ALA A 48 8.69 10.58 0.77
C ALA A 48 8.02 11.80 0.12
N PHE A 49 6.88 11.59 -0.54
CA PHE A 49 6.09 12.69 -1.09
C PHE A 49 5.60 13.64 0.00
N LEU A 50 5.09 13.12 1.12
CA LEU A 50 4.65 13.94 2.26
C LEU A 50 5.81 14.67 2.92
N LEU A 51 6.99 14.07 3.04
CA LEU A 51 8.20 14.73 3.56
C LEU A 51 8.59 15.92 2.69
N ILE A 52 8.64 15.74 1.38
CA ILE A 52 8.95 16.84 0.45
C ILE A 52 7.91 17.97 0.57
N ALA A 53 6.63 17.63 0.65
CA ALA A 53 5.55 18.60 0.82
C ALA A 53 5.66 19.33 2.18
N ALA A 54 5.99 18.64 3.26
CA ALA A 54 6.19 19.23 4.58
C ALA A 54 7.35 20.23 4.57
N MET A 55 8.49 19.87 3.96
CA MET A 55 9.65 20.74 3.82
C MET A 55 9.36 22.03 3.03
N GLN A 56 8.42 21.96 2.08
CA GLN A 56 8.04 23.12 1.25
C GLN A 56 6.98 24.01 1.91
N CYS A 57 6.11 23.43 2.72
CA CYS A 57 4.93 24.13 3.26
C CYS A 57 5.04 24.49 4.74
N LEU A 58 5.82 23.77 5.52
CA LEU A 58 5.92 23.95 6.96
C LEU A 58 7.25 24.57 7.38
N GLY A 59 7.25 25.23 8.55
CA GLY A 59 8.46 25.81 9.16
C GLY A 59 8.46 25.62 10.68
N GLY A 60 9.61 25.87 11.31
CA GLY A 60 9.76 25.83 12.76
C GLY A 60 9.44 24.47 13.39
N GLU A 61 8.76 24.47 14.52
CA GLU A 61 8.44 23.26 15.28
C GLU A 61 7.49 22.32 14.53
N ALA A 62 6.54 22.86 13.75
CA ALA A 62 5.59 22.06 12.99
C ALA A 62 6.28 21.18 11.94
N LEU A 63 7.34 21.68 11.31
CA LEU A 63 8.16 20.92 10.36
C LEU A 63 8.83 19.74 11.08
N TRP A 64 9.56 19.98 12.16
CA TRP A 64 10.29 18.94 12.88
C TRP A 64 9.40 17.83 13.42
N LEU A 65 8.24 18.20 13.97
CA LEU A 65 7.27 17.21 14.46
C LEU A 65 6.70 16.35 13.31
N SER A 66 6.39 16.99 12.17
CA SER A 66 5.88 16.28 11.00
C SER A 66 6.93 15.33 10.41
N GLU A 67 8.17 15.78 10.27
CA GLU A 67 9.27 14.94 9.78
C GLU A 67 9.54 13.75 10.70
N ALA A 68 9.60 13.98 12.02
CA ALA A 68 9.81 12.91 12.99
C ALA A 68 8.69 11.85 12.91
N ALA A 69 7.43 12.28 12.83
CA ALA A 69 6.29 11.37 12.70
C ALA A 69 6.34 10.57 11.40
N LEU A 70 6.64 11.21 10.27
CA LEU A 70 6.75 10.55 8.97
C LEU A 70 7.91 9.55 8.92
N VAL A 71 9.07 9.90 9.49
CA VAL A 71 10.20 8.97 9.61
C VAL A 71 9.84 7.76 10.46
N MET A 72 9.15 7.94 11.58
CA MET A 72 8.67 6.83 12.41
C MET A 72 7.71 5.90 11.63
N LEU A 73 6.82 6.47 10.82
CA LEU A 73 5.90 5.70 9.96
C LEU A 73 6.62 4.96 8.82
N ALA A 74 7.79 5.46 8.38
CA ALA A 74 8.60 4.82 7.35
C ALA A 74 9.42 3.62 7.88
N LEU A 75 9.83 3.64 9.15
CA LEU A 75 10.72 2.65 9.75
C LEU A 75 10.33 1.18 9.48
N PRO A 76 9.08 0.75 9.69
CA PRO A 76 8.69 -0.64 9.43
C PRO A 76 8.92 -1.06 7.97
N SER A 77 8.65 -0.16 7.02
CA SER A 77 8.86 -0.42 5.59
C SER A 77 10.34 -0.48 5.22
N VAL A 78 11.15 0.41 5.78
CA VAL A 78 12.62 0.38 5.62
C VAL A 78 13.19 -0.94 6.15
N LEU A 79 12.80 -1.35 7.35
CA LEU A 79 13.26 -2.61 7.96
C LEU A 79 12.83 -3.83 7.14
N LYS A 80 11.61 -3.81 6.58
CA LYS A 80 11.12 -4.90 5.71
C LYS A 80 11.94 -4.99 4.42
N LEU A 81 12.22 -3.87 3.76
CA LEU A 81 13.06 -3.83 2.56
C LEU A 81 14.51 -4.21 2.85
N TYR A 82 15.07 -3.76 3.95
CA TYR A 82 16.43 -4.13 4.37
C TYR A 82 16.55 -5.65 4.58
N LYS A 83 15.60 -6.26 5.30
CA LYS A 83 15.56 -7.72 5.48
C LYS A 83 15.40 -8.47 4.16
N ALA A 84 14.58 -7.94 3.24
CA ALA A 84 14.39 -8.55 1.93
C ALA A 84 15.64 -8.45 1.05
N SER A 85 16.39 -7.35 1.12
CA SER A 85 17.66 -7.21 0.37
C SER A 85 18.76 -8.16 0.85
N ALA A 86 18.69 -8.60 2.12
CA ALA A 86 19.61 -9.58 2.69
C ALA A 86 19.18 -11.04 2.43
N ALA A 87 17.94 -11.26 1.98
CA ALA A 87 17.41 -12.57 1.62
C ALA A 87 17.64 -12.86 0.13
N SER A 88 17.61 -14.15 -0.25
CA SER A 88 17.67 -14.55 -1.66
C SER A 88 16.55 -13.89 -2.46
N ALA A 89 16.90 -13.38 -3.64
CA ALA A 89 15.96 -12.69 -4.53
C ALA A 89 14.93 -13.63 -5.18
N ASP A 90 15.12 -14.94 -5.11
CA ASP A 90 14.28 -15.91 -5.77
C ASP A 90 12.93 -16.04 -5.05
N TYR A 91 11.87 -15.80 -5.83
CA TYR A 91 10.48 -16.01 -5.39
C TYR A 91 10.07 -17.45 -5.69
N ASP A 92 10.18 -18.33 -4.67
CA ASP A 92 9.90 -19.75 -4.80
C ASP A 92 8.43 -20.07 -4.44
N PHE A 93 7.99 -21.28 -4.84
CA PHE A 93 6.65 -21.82 -4.54
C PHE A 93 6.39 -21.95 -3.01
N LYS A 94 7.44 -22.14 -2.22
CA LYS A 94 7.39 -22.13 -0.78
C LYS A 94 7.04 -20.74 -0.23
N ASP A 95 7.70 -19.71 -0.76
CA ASP A 95 7.44 -18.31 -0.41
C ASP A 95 6.03 -17.88 -0.81
N TYR A 96 5.59 -18.27 -2.01
CA TYR A 96 4.22 -18.07 -2.47
C TYR A 96 3.19 -18.63 -1.49
N LYS A 97 3.33 -19.89 -1.05
CA LYS A 97 2.41 -20.52 -0.09
C LYS A 97 2.38 -19.78 1.24
N ALA A 98 3.56 -19.39 1.74
CA ALA A 98 3.67 -18.65 3.00
C ALA A 98 3.01 -17.26 2.90
N LEU A 99 3.28 -16.52 1.85
CA LEU A 99 2.70 -15.20 1.60
C LEU A 99 1.18 -15.27 1.38
N ARG A 100 0.72 -16.27 0.64
CA ARG A 100 -0.71 -16.52 0.42
C ARG A 100 -1.43 -16.83 1.72
N ALA A 101 -0.88 -17.70 2.56
CA ALA A 101 -1.45 -18.02 3.88
C ALA A 101 -1.51 -16.77 4.78
N ALA A 102 -0.46 -15.97 4.80
CA ALA A 102 -0.43 -14.70 5.54
C ALA A 102 -1.45 -13.69 5.02
N ALA A 103 -1.62 -13.57 3.70
CA ALA A 103 -2.61 -12.69 3.07
C ALA A 103 -4.04 -13.11 3.42
N LEU A 104 -4.37 -14.41 3.34
CA LEU A 104 -5.68 -14.93 3.72
C LEU A 104 -5.99 -14.71 5.20
N GLN A 105 -5.01 -14.94 6.09
CA GLN A 105 -5.17 -14.66 7.51
C GLN A 105 -5.43 -13.17 7.78
N LYS A 106 -4.72 -12.26 7.12
CA LYS A 106 -4.96 -10.81 7.22
C LYS A 106 -6.31 -10.41 6.62
N ARG A 107 -6.70 -11.05 5.52
CA ARG A 107 -8.00 -10.81 4.89
C ARG A 107 -9.15 -11.07 5.87
N GLU A 108 -9.09 -12.15 6.63
CA GLU A 108 -10.11 -12.53 7.59
C GLU A 108 -10.05 -11.69 8.87
N ASN A 109 -8.85 -11.47 9.42
CA ASN A 109 -8.68 -10.81 10.72
C ASN A 109 -8.78 -9.28 10.64
N GLU A 110 -8.39 -8.67 9.52
CA GLU A 110 -8.24 -7.23 9.38
C GLU A 110 -9.30 -6.58 8.45
N TRP A 111 -10.36 -7.31 8.07
CA TRP A 111 -11.38 -6.76 7.17
C TRP A 111 -12.03 -5.48 7.72
N ALA A 112 -12.35 -5.46 9.01
CA ALA A 112 -12.94 -4.30 9.67
C ALA A 112 -11.98 -3.11 9.70
N LEU A 113 -10.67 -3.38 9.89
CA LEU A 113 -9.64 -2.34 9.86
C LEU A 113 -9.48 -1.74 8.46
N ARG A 114 -9.49 -2.57 7.40
CA ARG A 114 -9.45 -2.07 6.01
C ARG A 114 -10.63 -1.16 5.70
N LEU A 115 -11.83 -1.56 6.07
CA LEU A 115 -13.03 -0.75 5.88
C LEU A 115 -12.99 0.54 6.72
N ALA A 116 -12.52 0.47 7.96
CA ALA A 116 -12.36 1.65 8.80
C ALA A 116 -11.35 2.65 8.20
N VAL A 117 -10.24 2.17 7.66
CA VAL A 117 -9.26 3.02 6.96
C VAL A 117 -9.86 3.62 5.68
N LEU A 118 -10.62 2.86 4.91
CA LEU A 118 -11.31 3.37 3.73
C LEU A 118 -12.32 4.47 4.08
N VAL A 119 -13.16 4.25 5.09
CA VAL A 119 -14.12 5.26 5.56
C VAL A 119 -13.39 6.48 6.12
N GLY A 120 -12.36 6.28 6.95
CA GLY A 120 -11.52 7.36 7.48
C GLY A 120 -10.89 8.20 6.37
N ALA A 121 -10.36 7.54 5.33
CA ALA A 121 -9.79 8.20 4.17
C ALA A 121 -10.81 9.06 3.41
N LEU A 122 -12.07 8.63 3.31
CA LEU A 122 -13.14 9.40 2.67
C LEU A 122 -13.60 10.60 3.52
N VAL A 123 -13.55 10.47 4.84
CA VAL A 123 -14.03 11.51 5.77
C VAL A 123 -12.93 12.54 6.09
N LEU A 124 -11.67 12.12 6.11
CA LEU A 124 -10.54 12.95 6.52
C LEU A 124 -10.42 14.28 5.74
N PRO A 125 -10.59 14.34 4.40
CA PRO A 125 -10.56 15.58 3.64
C PRO A 125 -11.68 16.56 3.98
N LEU A 126 -12.74 16.12 4.68
CA LEU A 126 -13.84 16.95 5.15
C LEU A 126 -13.56 17.59 6.52
N ALA A 127 -12.43 17.22 7.15
CA ALA A 127 -12.02 17.82 8.42
C ALA A 127 -11.76 19.32 8.26
N LYS A 128 -12.17 20.08 9.29
CA LYS A 128 -12.04 21.54 9.29
C LYS A 128 -10.55 21.93 9.29
N PRO A 129 -10.12 22.83 8.39
CA PRO A 129 -8.72 23.26 8.34
C PRO A 129 -8.33 24.06 9.61
N VAL A 130 -7.04 24.09 9.88
CA VAL A 130 -6.41 24.88 10.96
C VAL A 130 -6.45 26.37 10.59
N ASP A 131 -6.36 27.26 11.58
CA ASP A 131 -6.49 28.72 11.38
C ASP A 131 -5.36 29.35 10.55
N ASP A 132 -4.16 28.73 10.51
CA ASP A 132 -3.07 29.18 9.64
C ASP A 132 -3.23 28.66 8.21
N VAL A 133 -3.21 29.59 7.24
CA VAL A 133 -3.48 29.31 5.82
C VAL A 133 -2.49 28.27 5.25
N THR A 134 -1.20 28.40 5.53
CA THR A 134 -0.17 27.49 5.00
C THR A 134 -0.30 26.09 5.57
N SER A 135 -0.47 26.00 6.88
CA SER A 135 -0.71 24.71 7.56
C SER A 135 -2.03 24.08 7.10
N ALA A 136 -3.07 24.90 6.82
CA ALA A 136 -4.34 24.42 6.32
C ALA A 136 -4.21 23.78 4.93
N TYR A 137 -3.45 24.38 4.00
CA TYR A 137 -3.18 23.80 2.68
C TYR A 137 -2.36 22.51 2.77
N PHE A 138 -1.34 22.48 3.62
CA PHE A 138 -0.56 21.27 3.85
C PHE A 138 -1.45 20.14 4.42
N MET A 139 -2.24 20.44 5.44
CA MET A 139 -3.15 19.46 6.05
C MET A 139 -4.17 18.92 5.05
N LEU A 140 -4.77 19.79 4.23
CA LEU A 140 -5.71 19.37 3.18
C LEU A 140 -5.02 18.46 2.16
N GLY A 141 -3.85 18.85 1.68
CA GLY A 141 -3.06 18.05 0.75
C GLY A 141 -2.64 16.69 1.34
N ALA A 142 -2.18 16.68 2.59
CA ALA A 142 -1.82 15.47 3.32
C ALA A 142 -3.03 14.54 3.53
N CYS A 143 -4.20 15.10 3.88
CA CYS A 143 -5.44 14.34 4.02
C CYS A 143 -5.87 13.70 2.69
N LEU A 144 -5.83 14.45 1.59
CA LEU A 144 -6.15 13.93 0.25
C LEU A 144 -5.15 12.84 -0.17
N TRP A 145 -3.85 13.06 0.07
CA TRP A 145 -2.83 12.07 -0.22
C TRP A 145 -3.00 10.80 0.59
N PHE A 146 -3.27 10.93 1.89
CA PHE A 146 -3.57 9.79 2.77
C PHE A 146 -4.81 9.03 2.29
N SER A 147 -5.85 9.74 1.85
CA SER A 147 -7.08 9.13 1.32
C SER A 147 -6.82 8.24 0.10
N LEU A 148 -5.83 8.58 -0.71
CA LEU A 148 -5.44 7.79 -1.89
C LEU A 148 -4.49 6.65 -1.54
N THR A 149 -3.55 6.86 -0.61
CA THR A 149 -2.42 5.95 -0.41
C THR A 149 -2.59 4.95 0.72
N ALA A 150 -3.27 5.33 1.81
CA ALA A 150 -3.41 4.45 2.97
C ALA A 150 -4.32 3.24 2.68
N PRO A 151 -5.51 3.38 2.06
CA PRO A 151 -6.30 2.20 1.70
C PRO A 151 -5.53 1.23 0.81
N ALA A 152 -4.84 1.73 -0.22
CA ALA A 152 -4.05 0.90 -1.13
C ALA A 152 -3.02 0.05 -0.38
N ARG A 153 -2.34 0.59 0.62
CA ARG A 153 -1.40 -0.14 1.47
C ARG A 153 -2.06 -1.32 2.19
N PHE A 154 -3.23 -1.09 2.79
CA PHE A 154 -3.95 -2.14 3.53
C PHE A 154 -4.47 -3.23 2.60
N TYR A 155 -4.95 -2.86 1.41
CA TYR A 155 -5.39 -3.82 0.40
C TYR A 155 -4.24 -4.61 -0.21
N LEU A 156 -3.08 -4.01 -0.47
CA LEU A 156 -1.88 -4.71 -0.91
C LEU A 156 -1.40 -5.74 0.11
N ASN A 157 -1.53 -5.47 1.42
CA ASN A 157 -1.15 -6.41 2.47
C ASN A 157 -2.07 -7.63 2.58
N ALA A 158 -3.33 -7.52 2.16
CA ALA A 158 -4.35 -8.56 2.27
C ALA A 158 -4.65 -9.24 0.92
N ALA A 159 -4.12 -8.73 -0.18
CA ALA A 159 -4.29 -9.31 -1.51
C ALA A 159 -3.47 -10.60 -1.67
N GLU A 160 -4.00 -11.55 -2.45
CA GLU A 160 -3.28 -12.77 -2.77
C GLU A 160 -2.10 -12.46 -3.70
N PRO A 161 -0.87 -12.95 -3.38
CA PRO A 161 0.27 -12.77 -4.25
C PRO A 161 0.11 -13.59 -5.54
N PRO A 162 0.70 -13.16 -6.69
CA PRO A 162 0.74 -13.96 -7.89
C PRO A 162 1.59 -15.23 -7.68
N ALA A 163 1.24 -16.31 -8.39
CA ALA A 163 2.08 -17.50 -8.43
C ALA A 163 3.42 -17.20 -9.15
N PRO A 164 4.53 -17.88 -8.80
CA PRO A 164 5.84 -17.65 -9.44
C PRO A 164 5.81 -17.70 -10.96
N ASP A 165 5.05 -18.64 -11.53
CA ASP A 165 4.93 -18.83 -12.99
C ASP A 165 4.12 -17.72 -13.70
N GLU A 166 3.35 -16.92 -12.97
CA GLU A 166 2.51 -15.87 -13.55
C GLU A 166 3.31 -14.64 -13.97
N GLY A 167 4.43 -14.36 -13.30
CA GLY A 167 5.36 -13.29 -13.69
C GLY A 167 6.04 -13.57 -15.02
N ASP A 168 6.48 -14.79 -15.21
CA ASP A 168 7.16 -15.26 -16.43
C ASP A 168 6.26 -15.18 -17.68
N ARG A 169 4.95 -15.40 -17.52
CA ARG A 169 3.97 -15.32 -18.61
C ARG A 169 3.71 -13.91 -19.12
N LEU A 170 3.93 -12.88 -18.31
CA LEU A 170 3.77 -11.50 -18.73
C LEU A 170 4.99 -10.97 -19.51
N VAL A 171 6.17 -11.51 -19.26
CA VAL A 171 7.43 -11.09 -19.91
C VAL A 171 7.66 -11.83 -21.23
N ARG A 172 7.33 -13.12 -21.31
CA ARG A 172 7.56 -13.97 -22.52
C ARG A 172 6.80 -13.57 -23.79
N PRO A 173 5.53 -13.08 -23.77
CA PRO A 173 4.84 -12.72 -25.01
C PRO A 173 5.48 -11.56 -25.75
N ALA A 174 6.19 -10.68 -25.07
CA ALA A 174 6.85 -9.53 -25.69
C ALA A 174 8.14 -9.92 -26.44
N LEU A 175 8.77 -11.04 -26.10
CA LEU A 175 10.02 -11.52 -26.72
C LEU A 175 9.80 -12.55 -27.84
N GLY A 176 8.62 -13.17 -27.89
CA GLY A 176 8.29 -14.24 -28.84
C GLY A 176 7.64 -13.80 -30.15
N SER A 177 7.31 -12.52 -30.33
CA SER A 177 6.66 -12.03 -31.56
C SER A 177 7.60 -11.35 -32.57
N ALA A 178 8.90 -11.45 -32.37
CA ALA A 178 9.93 -10.88 -33.24
C ALA A 178 10.74 -11.97 -34.01
N ALA A 179 10.09 -13.09 -34.42
CA ALA A 179 10.68 -14.07 -35.30
C ALA A 179 9.78 -14.30 -36.49
#